data_8318b0588f13acee535035da841f65de
#
_entry.id   8318b0588f13acee535035da841f65de
#
_cell.length_a   1.000
_cell.length_b   1.000
_cell.length_c   1.000
_cell.angle_alpha   90.00
_cell.angle_beta   90.00
_cell.angle_gamma   90.00
#
_symmetry.space_group_name_H-M   'P 1'
#
loop_
_entity.id
_entity.type
_entity.pdbx_description
1 polymer ?
#
loop_
_entity_poly.entity_id
_entity_poly.type
_entity_poly.pdbx_seq_one_letter_code
_entity_poly.pdbx_strand_id
1 'polypeptide(L)'
;TTGVVAASVIAMGLISLPIMLRYGYDRRFASGTIAASGTLAQIIPPSLVLIIMADQLGRSVGDMYAGAFIPGIVLACLYAGFILLLSFVKPEWVPALPEEARTIREPDGSAGTRSLAVLVSLSVAAGIAYWFLYFNRYKPDAATDERIVLCASVAVGVAFFAAVVNRVLRAARDAGVTE
;
A
#
# COMPACT_ATOMS: atom_id res chain seq x y z
N THR A 1 -8.22 -3.64 3.01
CA THR A 1 -8.18 -4.24 4.36
C THR A 1 -9.55 -4.83 4.68
N THR A 2 -9.61 -6.14 4.85
CA THR A 2 -10.89 -6.85 5.13
C THR A 2 -11.20 -6.91 6.63
N GLY A 3 -10.26 -6.47 7.49
CA GLY A 3 -10.37 -6.58 8.95
C GLY A 3 -10.35 -8.01 9.50
N VAL A 4 -10.23 -9.01 8.62
CA VAL A 4 -10.22 -10.44 8.97
C VAL A 4 -8.96 -11.08 8.40
N VAL A 5 -8.04 -11.55 9.25
CA VAL A 5 -6.75 -12.13 8.85
C VAL A 5 -6.94 -13.35 7.95
N ALA A 6 -7.81 -14.27 8.34
CA ALA A 6 -8.01 -15.52 7.58
C ALA A 6 -8.40 -15.24 6.12
N ALA A 7 -9.34 -14.34 5.89
CA ALA A 7 -9.76 -13.97 4.53
C ALA A 7 -8.61 -13.32 3.74
N SER A 8 -7.85 -12.44 4.37
CA SER A 8 -6.71 -11.77 3.73
C SER A 8 -5.59 -12.76 3.38
N VAL A 9 -5.23 -13.65 4.29
CA VAL A 9 -4.18 -14.66 4.08
C VAL A 9 -4.59 -15.65 2.99
N ILE A 10 -5.85 -16.12 3.00
CA ILE A 10 -6.35 -17.05 2.00
C ILE A 10 -6.37 -16.38 0.62
N ALA A 11 -6.93 -15.18 0.50
CA ALA A 11 -6.99 -14.46 -0.77
C ALA A 11 -5.59 -14.19 -1.34
N MET A 12 -4.67 -13.69 -0.52
CA MET A 12 -3.29 -13.43 -0.93
C MET A 12 -2.54 -14.74 -1.22
N GLY A 13 -2.78 -15.80 -0.44
CA GLY A 13 -2.19 -17.11 -0.65
C GLY A 13 -2.60 -17.71 -2.00
N LEU A 14 -3.88 -17.67 -2.33
CA LEU A 14 -4.38 -18.22 -3.60
C LEU A 14 -3.87 -17.47 -4.82
N ILE A 15 -3.72 -16.15 -4.73
CA ILE A 15 -3.32 -15.32 -5.86
C ILE A 15 -1.78 -15.20 -5.94
N SER A 16 -1.13 -14.87 -4.84
CA SER A 16 0.29 -14.48 -4.86
C SER A 16 1.23 -15.66 -4.73
N LEU A 17 0.90 -16.70 -3.94
CA LEU A 17 1.79 -17.83 -3.71
C LEU A 17 2.14 -18.60 -4.99
N PRO A 18 1.19 -18.97 -5.87
CA PRO A 18 1.51 -19.64 -7.13
C PRO A 18 2.42 -18.80 -8.02
N ILE A 19 2.19 -17.49 -8.05
CA ILE A 19 2.99 -16.53 -8.84
C ILE A 19 4.41 -16.46 -8.28
N MET A 20 4.56 -16.29 -6.98
CA MET A 20 5.87 -16.24 -6.32
C MET A 20 6.67 -17.53 -6.57
N LEU A 21 6.04 -18.69 -6.41
CA LEU A 21 6.69 -19.98 -6.65
C LEU A 21 7.10 -20.17 -8.12
N ARG A 22 6.26 -19.70 -9.06
CA ARG A 22 6.58 -19.72 -10.50
C ARG A 22 7.83 -18.92 -10.85
N TYR A 23 8.07 -17.81 -10.13
CA TYR A 23 9.24 -16.96 -10.33
C TYR A 23 10.44 -17.35 -9.44
N GLY A 24 10.40 -18.53 -8.82
CA GLY A 24 11.54 -19.10 -8.10
C GLY A 24 11.74 -18.59 -6.67
N TYR A 25 10.73 -17.92 -6.07
CA TYR A 25 10.80 -17.54 -4.66
C TYR A 25 10.88 -18.77 -3.76
N ASP A 26 11.65 -18.69 -2.69
CA ASP A 26 11.68 -19.76 -1.68
C ASP A 26 10.30 -19.94 -1.04
N ARG A 27 9.86 -21.21 -0.89
CA ARG A 27 8.52 -21.52 -0.38
C ARG A 27 8.30 -21.01 1.04
N ARG A 28 9.32 -21.08 1.89
CA ARG A 28 9.25 -20.66 3.30
C ARG A 28 9.13 -19.15 3.36
N PHE A 29 9.92 -18.46 2.55
CA PHE A 29 9.86 -17.01 2.44
C PHE A 29 8.49 -16.54 1.90
N ALA A 30 8.02 -17.11 0.80
CA ALA A 30 6.76 -16.73 0.17
C ALA A 30 5.57 -16.94 1.12
N SER A 31 5.45 -18.13 1.73
CA SER A 31 4.37 -18.41 2.68
C SER A 31 4.45 -17.55 3.95
N GLY A 32 5.65 -17.34 4.49
CA GLY A 32 5.88 -16.50 5.66
C GLY A 32 5.50 -15.04 5.41
N THR A 33 5.88 -14.49 4.26
CA THR A 33 5.55 -13.10 3.87
C THR A 33 4.05 -12.92 3.70
N ILE A 34 3.35 -13.87 3.08
CA ILE A 34 1.90 -13.82 2.91
C ILE A 34 1.19 -13.89 4.27
N ALA A 35 1.61 -14.81 5.14
CA ALA A 35 1.05 -14.93 6.48
C ALA A 35 1.28 -13.64 7.31
N ALA A 36 2.49 -13.11 7.31
CA ALA A 36 2.83 -11.89 8.02
C ALA A 36 2.07 -10.67 7.47
N SER A 37 2.00 -10.49 6.16
CA SER A 37 1.25 -9.37 5.56
C SER A 37 -0.25 -9.43 5.84
N GLY A 38 -0.81 -10.64 5.93
CA GLY A 38 -2.21 -10.84 6.30
C GLY A 38 -2.54 -10.35 7.71
N THR A 39 -1.60 -10.43 8.65
CA THR A 39 -1.81 -9.92 10.02
C THR A 39 -1.97 -8.41 10.09
N LEU A 40 -1.39 -7.66 9.15
CA LEU A 40 -1.56 -6.20 9.06
C LEU A 40 -3.02 -5.80 8.87
N ALA A 41 -3.85 -6.68 8.31
CA ALA A 41 -5.27 -6.43 8.10
C ALA A 41 -6.05 -6.21 9.41
N GLN A 42 -5.54 -6.68 10.54
CA GLN A 42 -6.14 -6.46 11.86
C GLN A 42 -5.64 -5.22 12.58
N ILE A 43 -4.46 -4.73 12.20
CA ILE A 43 -3.78 -3.64 12.91
C ILE A 43 -4.08 -2.31 12.22
N ILE A 44 -4.07 -2.30 10.88
CA ILE A 44 -4.32 -1.08 10.10
C ILE A 44 -5.83 -0.85 9.98
N PRO A 45 -6.34 0.32 10.37
CA PRO A 45 -7.76 0.66 10.21
C PRO A 45 -8.24 0.56 8.74
N PRO A 46 -9.48 0.11 8.48
CA PRO A 46 -10.50 -0.35 9.43
C PRO A 46 -10.26 -1.78 9.92
N SER A 47 -10.31 -2.00 11.23
CA SER A 47 -10.05 -3.28 11.88
C SER A 47 -11.24 -3.69 12.74
N LEU A 48 -11.74 -4.90 12.55
CA LEU A 48 -12.84 -5.44 13.32
C LEU A 48 -12.44 -5.66 14.79
N VAL A 49 -11.19 -6.06 15.02
CA VAL A 49 -10.66 -6.27 16.36
C VAL A 49 -10.62 -4.96 17.13
N LEU A 50 -10.21 -3.86 16.51
CA LEU A 50 -10.19 -2.54 17.15
C LEU A 50 -11.60 -2.05 17.49
N ILE A 51 -12.62 -2.37 16.68
CA ILE A 51 -14.02 -2.02 16.96
C ILE A 51 -14.48 -2.76 18.22
N ILE A 52 -14.30 -4.08 18.27
CA ILE A 52 -14.69 -4.90 19.43
C ILE A 52 -13.96 -4.45 20.68
N MET A 53 -12.66 -4.17 20.56
CA MET A 53 -11.83 -3.71 21.68
C MET A 53 -12.28 -2.33 22.19
N ALA A 54 -12.65 -1.42 21.29
CA ALA A 54 -13.20 -0.11 21.67
C ALA A 54 -14.50 -0.26 22.46
N ASP A 55 -15.40 -1.14 22.00
CA ASP A 55 -16.67 -1.44 22.68
C ASP A 55 -16.45 -2.02 24.08
N GLN A 56 -15.57 -3.02 24.21
CA GLN A 56 -15.26 -3.66 25.51
C GLN A 56 -14.57 -2.71 26.50
N LEU A 57 -13.78 -1.76 26.01
CA LEU A 57 -13.09 -0.78 26.85
C LEU A 57 -13.92 0.49 27.08
N GLY A 58 -15.11 0.60 26.49
CA GLY A 58 -15.94 1.81 26.58
C GLY A 58 -15.26 3.04 25.98
N ARG A 59 -14.43 2.87 24.95
CA ARG A 59 -13.70 3.93 24.28
C ARG A 59 -14.28 4.20 22.89
N SER A 60 -14.02 5.41 22.38
CA SER A 60 -14.36 5.75 21.01
C SER A 60 -13.59 4.88 20.01
N VAL A 61 -14.29 4.32 19.02
CA VAL A 61 -13.66 3.58 17.90
C VAL A 61 -12.71 4.50 17.12
N GLY A 62 -13.04 5.78 16.98
CA GLY A 62 -12.20 6.77 16.34
C GLY A 62 -10.86 6.97 17.05
N ASP A 63 -10.88 7.06 18.37
CA ASP A 63 -9.66 7.20 19.18
C ASP A 63 -8.77 5.95 19.08
N MET A 64 -9.38 4.77 19.06
CA MET A 64 -8.65 3.51 18.88
C MET A 64 -8.02 3.42 17.50
N TYR A 65 -8.71 3.88 16.47
CA TYR A 65 -8.16 3.94 15.10
C TYR A 65 -7.02 4.94 14.98
N ALA A 66 -7.17 6.12 15.56
CA ALA A 66 -6.11 7.13 15.58
C ALA A 66 -4.85 6.60 16.29
N GLY A 67 -5.02 5.95 17.45
CA GLY A 67 -3.91 5.36 18.19
C GLY A 67 -3.22 4.19 17.47
N ALA A 68 -3.97 3.38 16.71
CA ALA A 68 -3.44 2.23 15.98
C ALA A 68 -2.76 2.60 14.65
N PHE A 69 -3.02 3.78 14.11
CA PHE A 69 -2.57 4.18 12.77
C PHE A 69 -1.04 4.26 12.68
N ILE A 70 -0.40 4.96 13.59
CA ILE A 70 1.07 5.13 13.61
C ILE A 70 1.78 3.79 13.82
N PRO A 71 1.47 2.98 14.87
CA PRO A 71 2.05 1.66 15.04
C PRO A 71 1.83 0.74 13.83
N GLY A 72 0.66 0.80 13.21
CA GLY A 72 0.33 0.01 12.02
C GLY A 72 1.23 0.36 10.82
N ILE A 73 1.46 1.64 10.56
CA ILE A 73 2.38 2.09 9.50
C ILE A 73 3.82 1.68 9.81
N VAL A 74 4.27 1.88 11.06
CA VAL A 74 5.63 1.47 11.47
C VAL A 74 5.83 -0.02 11.23
N LEU A 75 4.86 -0.85 11.59
CA LEU A 75 4.93 -2.29 11.37
C LEU A 75 4.96 -2.65 9.87
N ALA A 76 4.15 -1.98 9.05
CA ALA A 76 4.17 -2.16 7.61
C ALA A 76 5.54 -1.79 7.01
N CYS A 77 6.13 -0.69 7.45
CA CYS A 77 7.48 -0.27 7.04
C CYS A 77 8.55 -1.28 7.49
N LEU A 78 8.42 -1.85 8.69
CA LEU A 78 9.34 -2.90 9.17
C LEU A 78 9.24 -4.16 8.32
N TYR A 79 8.04 -4.60 7.93
CA TYR A 79 7.88 -5.74 7.04
C TYR A 79 8.46 -5.47 5.65
N ALA A 80 8.18 -4.31 5.07
CA ALA A 80 8.76 -3.90 3.79
C ALA A 80 10.29 -3.82 3.88
N GLY A 81 10.81 -3.21 4.95
CA GLY A 81 12.25 -3.11 5.22
C GLY A 81 12.91 -4.48 5.38
N PHE A 82 12.26 -5.41 6.07
CA PHE A 82 12.74 -6.79 6.22
C PHE A 82 12.84 -7.52 4.87
N ILE A 83 11.81 -7.38 4.02
CA ILE A 83 11.80 -7.97 2.67
C ILE A 83 12.92 -7.37 1.82
N LEU A 84 13.09 -6.05 1.87
CA LEU A 84 14.17 -5.37 1.17
C LEU A 84 15.55 -5.84 1.68
N LEU A 85 15.72 -5.94 2.99
CA LEU A 85 16.97 -6.43 3.59
C LEU A 85 17.29 -7.86 3.10
N LEU A 86 16.29 -8.75 3.09
CA LEU A 86 16.47 -10.12 2.60
C LEU A 86 16.80 -10.15 1.11
N SER A 87 16.24 -9.27 0.32
CA SER A 87 16.57 -9.15 -1.11
C SER A 87 18.04 -8.80 -1.35
N PHE A 88 18.68 -8.06 -0.42
CA PHE A 88 20.12 -7.77 -0.50
C PHE A 88 20.99 -8.86 0.11
N VAL A 89 20.56 -9.45 1.24
CA VAL A 89 21.37 -10.43 1.99
C VAL A 89 21.29 -11.83 1.38
N LYS A 90 20.10 -12.21 0.88
CA LYS A 90 19.83 -13.53 0.29
C LYS A 90 19.03 -13.41 -1.01
N PRO A 91 19.62 -12.94 -2.10
CA PRO A 91 18.94 -12.81 -3.38
C PRO A 91 18.39 -14.12 -3.94
N GLU A 92 18.94 -15.26 -3.50
CA GLU A 92 18.46 -16.59 -3.88
C GLU A 92 17.03 -16.88 -3.39
N TRP A 93 16.61 -16.28 -2.26
CA TRP A 93 15.26 -16.47 -1.71
C TRP A 93 14.24 -15.52 -2.32
N VAL A 94 14.71 -14.40 -2.84
CA VAL A 94 13.90 -13.31 -3.40
C VAL A 94 14.48 -12.94 -4.77
N PRO A 95 14.37 -13.83 -5.78
CA PRO A 95 14.92 -13.56 -7.10
C PRO A 95 14.23 -12.36 -7.74
N ALA A 96 15.02 -11.58 -8.48
CA ALA A 96 14.47 -10.49 -9.28
C ALA A 96 13.55 -11.06 -10.38
N LEU A 97 12.47 -10.36 -10.69
CA LEU A 97 11.57 -10.74 -11.77
C LEU A 97 12.32 -10.76 -13.10
N PRO A 98 12.23 -11.84 -13.90
CA PRO A 98 12.79 -11.90 -15.24
C PRO A 98 12.28 -10.74 -16.10
N GLU A 99 13.11 -10.24 -17.00
CA GLU A 99 12.72 -9.12 -17.88
C GLU A 99 11.47 -9.42 -18.73
N GLU A 100 11.27 -10.68 -19.08
CA GLU A 100 10.10 -11.17 -19.82
C GLU A 100 8.79 -11.03 -19.03
N ALA A 101 8.86 -11.08 -17.70
CA ALA A 101 7.71 -10.93 -16.82
C ALA A 101 7.38 -9.45 -16.49
N ARG A 102 8.23 -8.54 -16.90
CA ARG A 102 7.98 -7.09 -16.80
C ARG A 102 7.05 -6.66 -17.92
N THR A 103 5.77 -6.96 -17.76
CA THR A 103 4.72 -6.67 -18.75
C THR A 103 4.43 -5.18 -18.95
N ILE A 104 4.96 -4.32 -18.09
CA ILE A 104 4.77 -2.87 -18.17
C ILE A 104 6.11 -2.23 -18.59
N ARG A 105 6.37 -2.19 -19.89
CA ARG A 105 7.40 -1.31 -20.45
C ARG A 105 6.74 0.02 -20.79
N GLU A 106 7.36 1.12 -20.38
CA GLU A 106 7.00 2.43 -20.90
C GLU A 106 7.45 2.52 -22.37
N PRO A 107 6.80 3.39 -23.20
CA PRO A 107 7.22 3.59 -24.58
C PRO A 107 8.70 3.92 -24.74
N ASP A 108 9.32 4.46 -23.70
CA ASP A 108 10.75 4.81 -23.62
C ASP A 108 11.66 3.63 -23.24
N GLY A 109 11.12 2.41 -23.12
CA GLY A 109 11.90 1.22 -22.72
C GLY A 109 12.24 1.15 -21.23
N SER A 110 11.83 2.12 -20.42
CA SER A 110 12.09 2.16 -18.98
C SER A 110 11.14 1.24 -18.18
N ALA A 111 11.59 0.77 -17.02
CA ALA A 111 10.85 -0.16 -16.16
C ALA A 111 9.65 0.48 -15.41
N GLY A 112 9.05 1.56 -15.92
CA GLY A 112 7.92 2.25 -15.29
C GLY A 112 8.28 3.06 -14.03
N THR A 113 9.55 3.16 -13.69
CA THR A 113 10.04 3.89 -12.51
C THR A 113 9.73 5.39 -12.58
N ARG A 114 9.74 5.95 -13.78
CA ARG A 114 9.45 7.36 -14.03
C ARG A 114 7.98 7.69 -13.76
N SER A 115 7.08 6.84 -14.23
CA SER A 115 5.65 6.94 -14.00
C SER A 115 5.33 6.79 -12.50
N LEU A 116 5.97 5.84 -11.83
CA LEU A 116 5.81 5.63 -10.40
C LEU A 116 6.34 6.83 -9.60
N ALA A 117 7.49 7.37 -9.95
CA ALA A 117 8.05 8.56 -9.31
C ALA A 117 7.12 9.78 -9.45
N VAL A 118 6.53 9.98 -10.64
CA VAL A 118 5.55 11.06 -10.89
C VAL A 118 4.28 10.85 -10.05
N LEU A 119 3.76 9.64 -9.99
CA LEU A 119 2.58 9.33 -9.18
C LEU A 119 2.83 9.57 -7.67
N VAL A 120 3.97 9.12 -7.17
CA VAL A 120 4.36 9.31 -5.77
C VAL A 120 4.57 10.81 -5.48
N SER A 121 5.28 11.54 -6.33
CA SER A 121 5.51 12.97 -6.12
C SER A 121 4.20 13.78 -6.16
N LEU A 122 3.29 13.46 -7.08
CA LEU A 122 1.98 14.10 -7.16
C LEU A 122 1.13 13.80 -5.92
N SER A 123 1.16 12.57 -5.43
CA SER A 123 0.46 12.14 -4.23
C SER A 123 0.97 12.87 -2.98
N VAL A 124 2.29 12.93 -2.80
CA VAL A 124 2.92 13.65 -1.69
C VAL A 124 2.64 15.15 -1.77
N ALA A 125 2.74 15.75 -2.96
CA ALA A 125 2.44 17.15 -3.17
C ALA A 125 0.98 17.47 -2.85
N ALA A 126 0.03 16.60 -3.21
CA ALA A 126 -1.38 16.77 -2.88
C ALA A 126 -1.63 16.71 -1.36
N GLY A 127 -0.99 15.79 -0.64
CA GLY A 127 -1.06 15.71 0.82
C GLY A 127 -0.52 16.97 1.51
N ILE A 128 0.63 17.46 1.05
CA ILE A 128 1.25 18.69 1.55
C ILE A 128 0.37 19.92 1.22
N ALA A 129 -0.15 20.01 0.00
CA ALA A 129 -1.04 21.10 -0.40
C ALA A 129 -2.33 21.11 0.44
N TYR A 130 -2.91 19.94 0.70
CA TYR A 130 -4.06 19.80 1.56
C TYR A 130 -3.76 20.26 2.99
N TRP A 131 -2.59 19.88 3.54
CA TRP A 131 -2.13 20.35 4.84
C TRP A 131 -2.10 21.89 4.92
N PHE A 132 -1.46 22.56 3.97
CA PHE A 132 -1.32 24.00 3.99
C PHE A 132 -2.62 24.74 3.67
N LEU A 133 -3.39 24.28 2.67
CA LEU A 133 -4.57 25.00 2.20
C LEU A 133 -5.78 24.79 3.11
N TYR A 134 -6.00 23.55 3.56
CA TYR A 134 -7.20 23.23 4.34
C TYR A 134 -7.02 23.53 5.82
N PHE A 135 -5.98 23.00 6.47
CA PHE A 135 -5.84 23.16 7.90
C PHE A 135 -5.48 24.58 8.32
N ASN A 136 -4.65 25.26 7.55
CA ASN A 136 -4.27 26.64 7.87
C ASN A 136 -5.44 27.64 7.68
N ARG A 137 -6.43 27.27 6.85
CA ARG A 137 -7.54 28.16 6.51
C ARG A 137 -8.83 27.84 7.27
N TYR A 138 -9.13 26.55 7.49
CA TYR A 138 -10.44 26.12 8.01
C TYR A 138 -10.40 25.49 9.41
N LYS A 139 -9.31 24.86 9.81
CA LYS A 139 -9.17 24.20 11.11
C LYS A 139 -7.75 24.38 11.70
N PRO A 140 -7.36 25.59 12.12
CA PRO A 140 -6.04 25.84 12.69
C PRO A 140 -5.81 25.08 14.01
N ASP A 141 -6.89 24.76 14.76
CA ASP A 141 -6.83 24.10 16.07
C ASP A 141 -7.01 22.58 16.00
N ALA A 142 -7.02 21.99 14.79
CA ALA A 142 -7.14 20.53 14.66
C ALA A 142 -5.94 19.82 15.26
N ALA A 143 -6.20 18.71 15.95
CA ALA A 143 -5.15 17.88 16.53
C ALA A 143 -4.20 17.34 15.44
N THR A 144 -2.92 17.14 15.79
CA THR A 144 -1.88 16.75 14.83
C THR A 144 -2.17 15.38 14.18
N ASP A 145 -2.73 14.47 14.95
CA ASP A 145 -3.17 13.13 14.51
C ASP A 145 -4.29 13.20 13.46
N GLU A 146 -5.32 14.04 13.68
CA GLU A 146 -6.38 14.29 12.69
C GLU A 146 -5.80 14.84 11.38
N ARG A 147 -4.84 15.75 11.48
CA ARG A 147 -4.16 16.34 10.30
C ARG A 147 -3.40 15.29 9.51
N ILE A 148 -2.63 14.43 10.19
CA ILE A 148 -1.83 13.39 9.55
C ILE A 148 -2.74 12.39 8.83
N VAL A 149 -3.80 11.91 9.48
CA VAL A 149 -4.72 10.92 8.92
C VAL A 149 -5.42 11.46 7.67
N LEU A 150 -5.93 12.69 7.73
CA LEU A 150 -6.62 13.29 6.59
C LEU A 150 -5.67 13.57 5.42
N CYS A 151 -4.48 14.10 5.67
CA CYS A 151 -3.49 14.33 4.61
C CYS A 151 -3.01 13.02 3.97
N ALA A 152 -2.81 11.98 4.77
CA ALA A 152 -2.45 10.66 4.26
C ALA A 152 -3.59 10.06 3.42
N SER A 153 -4.84 10.21 3.84
CA SER A 153 -6.01 9.74 3.10
C SER A 153 -6.15 10.45 1.76
N VAL A 154 -5.96 11.76 1.71
CA VAL A 154 -5.96 12.54 0.46
C VAL A 154 -4.81 12.12 -0.45
N ALA A 155 -3.60 11.95 0.09
CA ALA A 155 -2.45 11.49 -0.69
C ALA A 155 -2.68 10.12 -1.33
N VAL A 156 -3.21 9.17 -0.56
CA VAL A 156 -3.56 7.83 -1.07
C VAL A 156 -4.68 7.89 -2.11
N GLY A 157 -5.72 8.71 -1.88
CA GLY A 157 -6.81 8.91 -2.83
C GLY A 157 -6.33 9.48 -4.17
N VAL A 158 -5.45 10.47 -4.13
CA VAL A 158 -4.84 11.06 -5.34
C VAL A 158 -3.94 10.07 -6.05
N ALA A 159 -3.14 9.29 -5.32
CA ALA A 159 -2.31 8.25 -5.91
C ALA A 159 -3.14 7.19 -6.64
N PHE A 160 -4.23 6.73 -6.01
CA PHE A 160 -5.14 5.76 -6.60
C PHE A 160 -5.82 6.32 -7.85
N PHE A 161 -6.38 7.51 -7.77
CA PHE A 161 -7.04 8.17 -8.90
C PHE A 161 -6.08 8.39 -10.06
N ALA A 162 -4.89 8.91 -9.79
CA ALA A 162 -3.88 9.13 -10.81
C ALA A 162 -3.40 7.81 -11.47
N ALA A 163 -3.29 6.73 -10.69
CA ALA A 163 -2.97 5.40 -11.22
C ALA A 163 -4.07 4.87 -12.14
N VAL A 164 -5.35 5.04 -11.77
CA VAL A 164 -6.49 4.65 -12.60
C VAL A 164 -6.53 5.45 -13.89
N VAL A 165 -6.39 6.78 -13.80
CA VAL A 165 -6.36 7.67 -14.98
C VAL A 165 -5.21 7.29 -15.91
N ASN A 166 -4.01 7.07 -15.37
CA ASN A 166 -2.87 6.65 -16.16
C ASN A 166 -3.12 5.31 -16.89
N ARG A 167 -3.77 4.36 -16.20
CA ARG A 167 -4.13 3.07 -16.80
C ARG A 167 -5.16 3.23 -17.93
N VAL A 168 -6.19 4.06 -17.72
CA VAL A 168 -7.22 4.33 -18.73
C VAL A 168 -6.63 5.04 -19.94
N LEU A 169 -5.77 6.04 -19.72
CA LEU A 169 -5.10 6.77 -20.80
C LEU A 169 -4.16 5.86 -21.62
N ARG A 170 -3.47 4.92 -20.97
CA ARG A 170 -2.66 3.91 -21.67
C ARG A 170 -3.53 2.99 -22.51
N ALA A 171 -4.59 2.44 -21.95
CA ALA A 171 -5.53 1.58 -22.67
C ALA A 171 -6.17 2.29 -23.88
N ALA A 172 -6.48 3.58 -23.75
CA ALA A 172 -7.02 4.38 -24.85
C ALA A 172 -5.98 4.64 -25.96
N ARG A 173 -4.70 4.81 -25.61
CA ARG A 173 -3.61 4.93 -26.60
C ARG A 173 -3.37 3.61 -27.34
N ASP A 174 -3.39 2.50 -26.60
CA ASP A 174 -3.18 1.17 -27.18
C ASP A 174 -4.33 0.80 -28.14
N ALA A 175 -5.57 1.26 -27.83
CA ALA A 175 -6.73 1.07 -28.71
C ALA A 175 -6.70 1.97 -29.96
N GLY A 176 -6.09 3.15 -29.89
CA GLY A 176 -5.96 4.07 -31.04
C GLY A 176 -4.81 3.76 -32.00
N VAL A 177 -3.94 2.83 -31.66
CA VAL A 177 -2.83 2.37 -32.51
C VAL A 177 -3.26 1.19 -33.42
N THR A 178 -4.47 0.68 -33.24
CA THR A 178 -5.03 -0.43 -34.03
C THR A 178 -5.95 0.02 -35.19
N GLU A 179 -6.05 1.32 -35.48
CA GLU A 179 -6.61 1.89 -36.69
C GLU A 179 -5.47 2.48 -37.57
#